data_32ae78f67ee4005b1fe7205d85b17f97
#
_entry.id   32ae78f67ee4005b1fe7205d85b17f97
#
_cell.length_a   1.000
_cell.length_b   1.000
_cell.length_c   1.000
_cell.angle_alpha   90.00
_cell.angle_beta   90.00
_cell.angle_gamma   90.00
#
_symmetry.space_group_name_H-M   'P 1'
#
loop_
_entity.id
_entity.type
_entity.pdbx_description
1 polymer ?
#
loop_
_entity_poly.entity_id
_entity_poly.type
_entity_poly.pdbx_seq_one_letter_code
_entity_poly.pdbx_strand_id
1 'polypeptide(L)'
;MEYPLLKPRLLFTFITLFVSLFYFQQGAAMSLFFGEKNKVEAVLFSPLEGQLTFNGKPASGAKIKLWFAWKDQEGETKLFTADEDGYFSIPKQTAIYEENPLFQISIGQMVTVDFNGQEYLIWKGGKSTTHLYGELGGRPRNLTCELTKEDMDAHLEHALLETSCEWTELTKEFDK
;
A
#
# COMPACT_ATOMS: atom_id res chain seq x y z
N MET A 1 35.48 25.17 59.67
CA MET A 1 35.29 23.88 58.93
C MET A 1 36.02 24.01 57.60
N GLU A 2 37.22 23.43 57.52
CA GLU A 2 38.01 23.45 56.30
C GLU A 2 37.55 22.23 55.45
N TYR A 3 37.03 22.49 54.24
CA TYR A 3 36.73 21.41 53.29
C TYR A 3 38.04 20.98 52.62
N PRO A 4 38.38 19.68 52.62
CA PRO A 4 39.59 19.22 51.96
C PRO A 4 39.44 19.42 50.44
N LEU A 5 40.23 20.35 49.87
CA LEU A 5 40.35 20.55 48.42
C LEU A 5 40.90 19.27 47.83
N LEU A 6 40.04 18.62 47.00
CA LEU A 6 40.40 17.43 46.24
C LEU A 6 41.62 17.74 45.35
N LYS A 7 42.66 16.93 45.45
CA LYS A 7 43.90 17.16 44.67
C LYS A 7 43.56 17.23 43.20
N PRO A 8 44.04 18.22 42.44
CA PRO A 8 43.65 18.48 41.05
C PRO A 8 43.83 17.25 40.11
N ARG A 9 44.76 16.37 40.45
CA ARG A 9 44.97 15.11 39.72
C ARG A 9 43.79 14.14 39.88
N LEU A 10 43.13 14.09 41.03
CA LEU A 10 41.98 13.23 41.26
C LEU A 10 40.75 13.76 40.52
N LEU A 11 40.59 15.08 40.49
CA LEU A 11 39.50 15.73 39.73
C LEU A 11 39.60 15.47 38.23
N PHE A 12 40.82 15.51 37.68
CA PHE A 12 41.08 15.25 36.27
C PHE A 12 40.78 13.80 35.87
N THR A 13 41.13 12.83 36.72
CA THR A 13 40.80 11.40 36.45
C THR A 13 39.32 11.12 36.55
N PHE A 14 38.56 11.77 37.42
CA PHE A 14 37.10 11.63 37.47
C PHE A 14 36.42 12.25 36.25
N ILE A 15 36.89 13.41 35.77
CA ILE A 15 36.35 14.06 34.58
C ILE A 15 36.61 13.20 33.32
N THR A 16 37.80 12.64 33.14
CA THR A 16 38.10 11.78 32.00
C THR A 16 37.31 10.47 32.02
N LEU A 17 37.10 9.89 33.21
CA LEU A 17 36.27 8.69 33.37
C LEU A 17 34.78 8.96 33.03
N PHE A 18 34.28 10.13 33.47
CA PHE A 18 32.90 10.54 33.24
C PHE A 18 32.65 10.82 31.75
N VAL A 19 33.59 11.50 31.09
CA VAL A 19 33.52 11.77 29.65
C VAL A 19 33.59 10.47 28.83
N SER A 20 34.45 9.51 29.22
CA SER A 20 34.54 8.22 28.51
C SER A 20 33.25 7.38 28.66
N LEU A 21 32.57 7.43 29.81
CA LEU A 21 31.28 6.78 30.02
C LEU A 21 30.18 7.38 29.15
N PHE A 22 30.19 8.70 28.91
CA PHE A 22 29.23 9.37 28.02
C PHE A 22 29.42 8.99 26.56
N TYR A 23 30.65 8.83 26.09
CA TYR A 23 30.92 8.39 24.71
C TYR A 23 30.56 6.91 24.46
N PHE A 24 30.64 6.05 25.47
CA PHE A 24 30.25 4.64 25.33
C PHE A 24 28.74 4.43 25.24
N GLN A 25 27.92 5.33 25.79
CA GLN A 25 26.45 5.21 25.71
C GLN A 25 25.86 5.69 24.38
N GLN A 26 26.58 6.53 23.63
CA GLN A 26 26.05 7.02 22.33
C GLN A 26 26.08 5.96 21.21
N GLY A 27 26.95 4.97 21.29
CA GLY A 27 27.02 3.88 20.30
C GLY A 27 25.87 2.86 20.40
N ALA A 28 25.35 2.61 21.59
CA ALA A 28 24.30 1.63 21.81
C ALA A 28 22.89 2.14 21.46
N ALA A 29 22.66 3.46 21.58
CA ALA A 29 21.36 4.05 21.26
C ALA A 29 21.11 4.14 19.74
N MET A 30 22.15 4.29 18.93
CA MET A 30 22.00 4.35 17.46
C MET A 30 21.67 3.01 16.83
N SER A 31 22.15 1.89 17.39
CA SER A 31 21.85 0.56 16.83
C SER A 31 20.40 0.13 17.03
N LEU A 32 19.68 0.72 17.98
CA LEU A 32 18.25 0.44 18.20
C LEU A 32 17.35 1.14 17.16
N PHE A 33 17.83 2.20 16.49
CA PHE A 33 17.10 2.91 15.44
C PHE A 33 17.44 2.39 14.03
N PHE A 34 18.51 1.63 13.85
CA PHE A 34 18.92 1.02 12.60
C PHE A 34 18.76 -0.51 12.64
N GLY A 35 17.72 -1.01 13.33
CA GLY A 35 17.34 -2.40 13.29
C GLY A 35 17.18 -2.87 11.83
N GLU A 36 17.50 -4.13 11.58
CA GLU A 36 17.33 -4.77 10.28
C GLU A 36 15.89 -4.55 9.81
N LYS A 37 15.73 -3.82 8.69
CA LYS A 37 14.41 -3.52 8.14
C LYS A 37 13.80 -4.83 7.64
N ASN A 38 12.65 -5.19 8.18
CA ASN A 38 11.90 -6.33 7.68
C ASN A 38 11.48 -6.08 6.24
N LYS A 39 11.77 -7.05 5.37
CA LYS A 39 11.31 -7.03 3.98
C LYS A 39 10.09 -7.93 3.88
N VAL A 40 9.00 -7.38 3.43
CA VAL A 40 7.73 -8.09 3.21
C VAL A 40 7.31 -7.99 1.76
N GLU A 41 6.60 -8.99 1.26
CA GLU A 41 5.92 -8.88 -0.02
C GLU A 41 4.65 -8.05 0.19
N ALA A 42 4.64 -6.83 -0.34
CA ALA A 42 3.47 -5.97 -0.32
C ALA A 42 2.58 -6.26 -1.54
N VAL A 43 1.29 -6.49 -1.31
CA VAL A 43 0.30 -6.54 -2.39
C VAL A 43 -0.06 -5.12 -2.78
N LEU A 44 0.36 -4.70 -3.97
CA LEU A 44 0.11 -3.36 -4.52
C LEU A 44 -1.29 -3.25 -5.14
N PHE A 45 -1.75 -4.34 -5.76
CA PHE A 45 -3.11 -4.50 -6.27
C PHE A 45 -3.52 -5.96 -6.13
N SER A 46 -4.67 -6.21 -5.52
CA SER A 46 -5.20 -7.56 -5.33
C SER A 46 -5.79 -8.09 -6.63
N PRO A 47 -5.86 -9.42 -6.84
CA PRO A 47 -6.52 -9.96 -8.02
C PRO A 47 -7.94 -9.41 -8.13
N LEU A 48 -8.31 -8.95 -9.32
CA LEU A 48 -9.64 -8.43 -9.61
C LEU A 48 -10.19 -9.09 -10.87
N GLU A 49 -11.30 -9.81 -10.70
CA GLU A 49 -11.98 -10.54 -11.78
C GLU A 49 -13.43 -10.14 -11.80
N GLY A 50 -13.99 -9.93 -12.98
CA GLY A 50 -15.37 -9.51 -13.10
C GLY A 50 -15.82 -9.34 -14.54
N GLN A 51 -16.99 -8.73 -14.72
CA GLN A 51 -17.57 -8.44 -16.01
C GLN A 51 -17.71 -6.95 -16.23
N LEU A 52 -17.26 -6.46 -17.37
CA LEU A 52 -17.51 -5.11 -17.85
C LEU A 52 -18.78 -5.09 -18.70
N THR A 53 -19.67 -4.14 -18.39
CA THR A 53 -20.87 -3.91 -19.17
C THR A 53 -20.96 -2.45 -19.61
N PHE A 54 -21.65 -2.23 -20.73
CA PHE A 54 -21.95 -0.91 -21.27
C PHE A 54 -23.41 -0.88 -21.71
N ASN A 55 -24.23 -0.06 -21.04
CA ASN A 55 -25.70 -0.04 -21.20
C ASN A 55 -26.31 -1.45 -21.03
N GLY A 56 -25.85 -2.20 -20.02
CA GLY A 56 -26.34 -3.54 -19.69
C GLY A 56 -25.91 -4.65 -20.66
N LYS A 57 -24.99 -4.38 -21.60
CA LYS A 57 -24.45 -5.37 -22.55
C LYS A 57 -22.94 -5.58 -22.28
N PRO A 58 -22.39 -6.78 -22.56
CA PRO A 58 -20.97 -7.03 -22.44
C PRO A 58 -20.12 -5.99 -23.19
N ALA A 59 -19.12 -5.41 -22.52
CA ALA A 59 -18.14 -4.52 -23.13
C ALA A 59 -17.00 -5.35 -23.75
N SER A 60 -17.34 -6.12 -24.80
CA SER A 60 -16.43 -7.04 -25.48
C SER A 60 -15.19 -6.34 -26.02
N GLY A 61 -14.02 -6.89 -25.71
CA GLY A 61 -12.73 -6.38 -26.18
C GLY A 61 -12.29 -5.05 -25.57
N ALA A 62 -12.97 -4.56 -24.51
CA ALA A 62 -12.61 -3.35 -23.81
C ALA A 62 -11.15 -3.39 -23.33
N LYS A 63 -10.43 -2.28 -23.47
CA LYS A 63 -9.03 -2.16 -23.04
C LYS A 63 -8.98 -1.62 -21.62
N ILE A 64 -8.30 -2.35 -20.75
CA ILE A 64 -8.23 -2.05 -19.33
C ILE A 64 -6.82 -1.58 -18.99
N LYS A 65 -6.71 -0.47 -18.32
CA LYS A 65 -5.46 0.11 -17.86
C LYS A 65 -5.45 0.19 -16.33
N LEU A 66 -4.62 -0.63 -15.69
CA LEU A 66 -4.32 -0.56 -14.27
C LEU A 66 -3.10 0.32 -14.06
N TRP A 67 -3.23 1.36 -13.28
CA TRP A 67 -2.13 2.14 -12.72
C TRP A 67 -2.07 1.95 -11.21
N PHE A 68 -0.86 1.83 -10.67
CA PHE A 68 -0.62 1.82 -9.22
C PHE A 68 0.70 2.49 -8.88
N ALA A 69 0.74 3.15 -7.72
CA ALA A 69 1.91 3.85 -7.20
C ALA A 69 2.03 3.65 -5.69
N TRP A 70 3.27 3.46 -5.19
CA TRP A 70 3.54 3.28 -3.76
C TRP A 70 4.88 3.86 -3.33
N LYS A 71 5.82 3.98 -4.27
CA LYS A 71 7.19 4.43 -4.03
C LYS A 71 7.41 5.86 -4.50
N ASP A 72 6.82 6.20 -5.61
CA ASP A 72 6.85 7.51 -6.25
C ASP A 72 5.51 7.80 -6.91
N GLN A 73 5.34 9.01 -7.44
CA GLN A 73 4.08 9.42 -8.08
C GLN A 73 3.97 8.97 -9.54
N GLU A 74 5.05 8.53 -10.16
CA GLU A 74 5.05 8.03 -11.54
C GLU A 74 4.28 6.72 -11.63
N GLY A 75 4.56 5.79 -10.71
CA GLY A 75 3.88 4.51 -10.60
C GLY A 75 4.19 3.57 -11.77
N GLU A 76 3.40 2.51 -11.85
CA GLU A 76 3.45 1.52 -12.92
C GLU A 76 2.08 1.39 -13.58
N THR A 77 2.09 1.14 -14.92
CA THR A 77 0.88 0.88 -15.69
C THR A 77 0.93 -0.50 -16.32
N LYS A 78 -0.16 -1.26 -16.18
CA LYS A 78 -0.36 -2.57 -16.82
C LYS A 78 -1.61 -2.54 -17.68
N LEU A 79 -1.59 -3.26 -18.81
CA LEU A 79 -2.69 -3.31 -19.76
C LEU A 79 -3.29 -4.71 -19.83
N PHE A 80 -4.62 -4.78 -19.87
CA PHE A 80 -5.40 -5.99 -19.99
C PHE A 80 -6.50 -5.80 -21.04
N THR A 81 -7.23 -6.85 -21.36
CA THR A 81 -8.35 -6.79 -22.32
C THR A 81 -9.46 -7.71 -21.83
N ALA A 82 -10.69 -7.24 -21.87
CA ALA A 82 -11.86 -8.07 -21.63
C ALA A 82 -12.11 -9.01 -22.83
N ASP A 83 -12.64 -10.19 -22.55
CA ASP A 83 -13.01 -11.17 -23.56
C ASP A 83 -14.32 -10.80 -24.33
N GLU A 84 -14.84 -11.73 -25.14
CA GLU A 84 -16.04 -11.53 -25.92
C GLU A 84 -17.30 -11.34 -25.08
N ASP A 85 -17.33 -11.90 -23.87
CA ASP A 85 -18.43 -11.78 -22.92
C ASP A 85 -18.23 -10.61 -21.93
N GLY A 86 -17.18 -9.78 -22.13
CA GLY A 86 -16.83 -8.67 -21.28
C GLY A 86 -16.13 -9.08 -19.97
N TYR A 87 -15.76 -10.36 -19.81
CA TYR A 87 -15.02 -10.80 -18.63
C TYR A 87 -13.57 -10.33 -18.68
N PHE A 88 -13.07 -9.94 -17.51
CA PHE A 88 -11.68 -9.52 -17.34
C PHE A 88 -11.06 -10.17 -16.10
N SER A 89 -9.74 -10.29 -16.12
CA SER A 89 -8.94 -10.72 -14.99
C SER A 89 -7.66 -9.90 -14.92
N ILE A 90 -7.48 -9.22 -13.79
CA ILE A 90 -6.27 -8.49 -13.43
C ILE A 90 -5.55 -9.32 -12.36
N PRO A 91 -4.35 -9.84 -12.63
CA PRO A 91 -3.60 -10.62 -11.65
C PRO A 91 -3.06 -9.76 -10.51
N LYS A 92 -2.74 -10.40 -9.39
CA LYS A 92 -2.06 -9.79 -8.24
C LYS A 92 -0.79 -9.04 -8.68
N GLN A 93 -0.63 -7.81 -8.20
CA GLN A 93 0.60 -7.03 -8.35
C GLN A 93 1.30 -6.95 -7.00
N THR A 94 2.59 -7.21 -6.95
CA THR A 94 3.37 -7.21 -5.69
C THR A 94 4.70 -6.51 -5.86
N ALA A 95 5.26 -6.05 -4.73
CA ALA A 95 6.63 -5.57 -4.65
C ALA A 95 7.23 -5.92 -3.29
N ILE A 96 8.56 -5.93 -3.21
CA ILE A 96 9.24 -6.03 -1.92
C ILE A 96 9.24 -4.64 -1.26
N TYR A 97 8.64 -4.58 -0.08
CA TYR A 97 8.54 -3.40 0.75
C TYR A 97 9.39 -3.56 2.00
N GLU A 98 10.19 -2.55 2.32
CA GLU A 98 10.93 -2.47 3.59
C GLU A 98 10.07 -1.76 4.62
N GLU A 99 9.57 -2.52 5.60
CA GLU A 99 8.77 -1.95 6.68
C GLU A 99 9.55 -0.89 7.46
N ASN A 100 8.90 0.23 7.67
CA ASN A 100 9.43 1.30 8.50
C ASN A 100 8.42 1.60 9.61
N PRO A 101 8.77 1.38 10.89
CA PRO A 101 7.83 1.59 11.99
C PRO A 101 7.35 3.04 12.14
N LEU A 102 8.03 3.99 11.50
CA LEU A 102 7.68 5.41 11.53
C LEU A 102 6.79 5.86 10.37
N PHE A 103 6.67 5.05 9.32
CA PHE A 103 5.93 5.42 8.11
C PHE A 103 5.04 4.26 7.65
N GLN A 104 3.78 4.55 7.49
CA GLN A 104 2.82 3.63 6.90
C GLN A 104 2.94 3.67 5.37
N ILE A 105 2.82 2.50 4.71
CA ILE A 105 2.76 2.44 3.26
C ILE A 105 1.50 3.15 2.76
N SER A 106 1.61 3.83 1.64
CA SER A 106 0.48 4.39 0.92
C SER A 106 0.53 3.91 -0.52
N ILE A 107 -0.50 3.20 -0.96
CA ILE A 107 -0.59 2.61 -2.29
C ILE A 107 -1.78 3.25 -3.01
N GLY A 108 -1.49 4.06 -4.03
CA GLY A 108 -2.51 4.60 -4.94
C GLY A 108 -2.83 3.60 -6.04
N GLN A 109 -4.10 3.52 -6.44
CA GLN A 109 -4.61 2.58 -7.44
C GLN A 109 -5.63 3.26 -8.34
N MET A 110 -5.59 2.95 -9.64
CA MET A 110 -6.58 3.41 -10.60
C MET A 110 -6.75 2.37 -11.72
N VAL A 111 -8.00 2.05 -12.05
CA VAL A 111 -8.33 1.24 -13.22
C VAL A 111 -9.24 2.05 -14.13
N THR A 112 -8.80 2.26 -15.37
CA THR A 112 -9.62 2.87 -16.41
C THR A 112 -9.85 1.87 -17.54
N VAL A 113 -10.94 2.07 -18.28
CA VAL A 113 -11.37 1.22 -19.38
C VAL A 113 -11.60 2.07 -20.62
N ASP A 114 -10.86 1.78 -21.68
CA ASP A 114 -11.10 2.37 -23.00
C ASP A 114 -12.11 1.50 -23.75
N PHE A 115 -13.29 2.03 -24.04
CA PHE A 115 -14.33 1.37 -24.80
C PHE A 115 -15.08 2.34 -25.69
N ASN A 116 -15.34 1.98 -26.95
CA ASN A 116 -16.01 2.82 -27.95
C ASN A 116 -15.38 4.21 -28.14
N GLY A 117 -14.05 4.33 -27.93
CA GLY A 117 -13.32 5.58 -28.10
C GLY A 117 -13.45 6.55 -26.90
N GLN A 118 -13.97 6.09 -25.77
CA GLN A 118 -14.09 6.84 -24.55
C GLN A 118 -13.39 6.11 -23.40
N GLU A 119 -12.75 6.84 -22.50
CA GLU A 119 -12.16 6.32 -21.25
C GLU A 119 -13.18 6.43 -20.10
N TYR A 120 -13.34 5.34 -19.36
CA TYR A 120 -14.21 5.23 -18.20
C TYR A 120 -13.36 4.88 -16.98
N LEU A 121 -13.55 5.59 -15.88
CA LEU A 121 -13.00 5.22 -14.60
C LEU A 121 -13.89 4.14 -13.97
N ILE A 122 -13.31 3.01 -13.53
CA ILE A 122 -14.09 1.96 -12.84
C ILE A 122 -13.59 1.70 -11.42
N TRP A 123 -12.37 2.17 -11.12
CA TRP A 123 -11.74 1.98 -9.82
C TRP A 123 -10.71 3.05 -9.57
N LYS A 124 -10.82 3.76 -8.47
CA LYS A 124 -9.82 4.72 -8.02
C LYS A 124 -9.78 4.72 -6.51
N GLY A 125 -8.59 4.50 -5.96
CA GLY A 125 -8.48 4.44 -4.52
C GLY A 125 -7.06 4.45 -4.02
N GLY A 126 -6.98 4.30 -2.71
CA GLY A 126 -5.72 4.14 -2.01
C GLY A 126 -5.90 3.26 -0.80
N LYS A 127 -4.88 2.48 -0.49
CA LYS A 127 -4.82 1.66 0.72
C LYS A 127 -3.52 1.88 1.48
N SER A 128 -3.58 1.65 2.78
CA SER A 128 -2.46 1.81 3.70
C SER A 128 -2.01 0.50 4.32
N THR A 129 -2.24 -0.61 3.64
CA THR A 129 -1.87 -1.97 4.06
C THR A 129 -1.20 -2.73 2.94
N THR A 130 -0.30 -3.65 3.30
CA THR A 130 0.38 -4.57 2.38
C THR A 130 -0.42 -5.84 2.09
N HIS A 131 -1.55 -6.04 2.78
CA HIS A 131 -2.31 -7.29 2.74
C HIS A 131 -3.13 -7.47 1.47
N LEU A 132 -3.36 -8.74 1.15
CA LEU A 132 -4.26 -9.15 0.07
C LEU A 132 -5.69 -8.68 0.38
N TYR A 133 -6.39 -8.18 -0.63
CA TYR A 133 -7.74 -7.62 -0.56
C TYR A 133 -7.93 -6.50 0.49
N GLY A 134 -6.84 -5.82 0.86
CA GLY A 134 -6.91 -4.65 1.74
C GLY A 134 -7.70 -3.47 1.15
N GLU A 135 -7.96 -3.49 -0.17
CA GLU A 135 -8.79 -2.52 -0.90
C GLU A 135 -10.25 -2.58 -0.47
N LEU A 136 -10.77 -3.78 -0.18
CA LEU A 136 -12.18 -4.03 0.12
C LEU A 136 -12.41 -4.74 1.46
N GLY A 137 -11.34 -5.19 2.13
CA GLY A 137 -11.45 -6.03 3.32
C GLY A 137 -11.88 -7.47 3.04
N GLY A 138 -11.85 -7.89 1.76
CA GLY A 138 -12.18 -9.24 1.31
C GLY A 138 -12.23 -9.34 -0.22
N ARG A 139 -12.22 -10.57 -0.73
CA ARG A 139 -12.33 -10.84 -2.17
C ARG A 139 -13.76 -10.58 -2.65
N PRO A 140 -13.99 -9.69 -3.63
CA PRO A 140 -15.30 -9.47 -4.21
C PRO A 140 -15.76 -10.69 -5.03
N ARG A 141 -17.04 -11.04 -4.91
CA ARG A 141 -17.69 -12.08 -5.67
C ARG A 141 -18.70 -11.48 -6.63
N ASN A 142 -18.79 -12.06 -7.82
CA ASN A 142 -19.69 -11.61 -8.89
C ASN A 142 -19.54 -10.11 -9.17
N LEU A 143 -18.29 -9.66 -9.32
CA LEU A 143 -17.99 -8.27 -9.63
C LEU A 143 -18.51 -7.92 -11.02
N THR A 144 -19.25 -6.83 -11.11
CA THR A 144 -19.72 -6.27 -12.39
C THR A 144 -19.49 -4.77 -12.36
N CYS A 145 -18.88 -4.23 -13.42
CA CYS A 145 -18.62 -2.80 -13.58
C CYS A 145 -19.39 -2.30 -14.81
N GLU A 146 -20.44 -1.51 -14.57
CA GLU A 146 -21.20 -0.86 -15.64
C GLU A 146 -20.54 0.48 -15.98
N LEU A 147 -20.02 0.61 -17.20
CA LEU A 147 -19.21 1.76 -17.64
C LEU A 147 -19.98 3.08 -17.65
N THR A 148 -21.32 3.01 -17.76
CA THR A 148 -22.18 4.22 -17.77
C THR A 148 -22.75 4.58 -16.42
N LYS A 149 -22.42 3.81 -15.37
CA LYS A 149 -22.87 4.07 -14.00
C LYS A 149 -22.03 5.15 -13.33
N GLU A 150 -22.68 5.98 -12.53
CA GLU A 150 -21.98 6.92 -11.64
C GLU A 150 -21.17 6.17 -10.59
N ASP A 151 -20.00 6.72 -10.25
CA ASP A 151 -19.12 6.15 -9.24
C ASP A 151 -19.76 6.23 -7.85
N MET A 152 -19.43 5.24 -7.01
CA MET A 152 -19.80 5.18 -5.61
C MET A 152 -18.55 5.28 -4.73
N ASP A 153 -18.67 6.03 -3.64
CA ASP A 153 -17.61 6.11 -2.62
C ASP A 153 -17.78 4.98 -1.60
N ALA A 154 -16.72 4.18 -1.41
CA ALA A 154 -16.63 3.20 -0.34
C ALA A 154 -15.51 3.59 0.64
N HIS A 155 -15.90 3.87 1.88
CA HIS A 155 -14.96 4.16 2.97
C HIS A 155 -14.73 2.89 3.79
N LEU A 156 -13.50 2.41 3.82
CA LEU A 156 -13.07 1.21 4.52
C LEU A 156 -12.02 1.57 5.57
N GLU A 157 -11.78 0.69 6.53
CA GLU A 157 -10.86 0.94 7.66
C GLU A 157 -9.43 1.34 7.21
N HIS A 158 -8.95 0.73 6.12
CA HIS A 158 -7.59 0.96 5.60
C HIS A 158 -7.54 1.39 4.14
N ALA A 159 -8.68 1.74 3.54
CA ALA A 159 -8.78 2.11 2.15
C ALA A 159 -9.89 3.13 1.89
N LEU A 160 -9.67 3.94 0.86
CA LEU A 160 -10.69 4.79 0.23
C LEU A 160 -10.84 4.31 -1.20
N LEU A 161 -12.06 4.09 -1.64
CA LEU A 161 -12.35 3.59 -2.98
C LEU A 161 -13.54 4.31 -3.60
N GLU A 162 -13.32 4.84 -4.79
CA GLU A 162 -14.32 5.35 -5.72
C GLU A 162 -14.47 4.31 -6.85
N THR A 163 -15.67 3.80 -7.12
CA THR A 163 -15.86 2.72 -8.08
C THR A 163 -17.26 2.71 -8.70
N SER A 164 -17.36 2.38 -9.98
CA SER A 164 -18.61 2.06 -10.66
C SER A 164 -18.95 0.56 -10.61
N CYS A 165 -18.12 -0.25 -9.92
CA CYS A 165 -18.31 -1.68 -9.81
C CYS A 165 -19.20 -2.05 -8.62
N GLU A 166 -19.99 -3.10 -8.78
CA GLU A 166 -20.79 -3.73 -7.74
C GLU A 166 -20.37 -5.18 -7.53
N TRP A 167 -20.57 -5.70 -6.34
CA TRP A 167 -20.30 -7.10 -5.98
C TRP A 167 -21.40 -7.61 -5.04
N THR A 168 -21.64 -8.92 -5.03
CA THR A 168 -22.70 -9.50 -4.19
C THR A 168 -22.26 -9.75 -2.76
N GLU A 169 -21.00 -10.10 -2.54
CA GLU A 169 -20.42 -10.39 -1.23
C GLU A 169 -18.91 -10.21 -1.21
N LEU A 170 -18.34 -10.04 -0.02
CA LEU A 170 -16.91 -10.06 0.23
C LEU A 170 -16.53 -11.33 0.99
N THR A 171 -15.74 -12.19 0.37
CA THR A 171 -15.19 -13.37 1.04
C THR A 171 -13.91 -12.99 1.78
N LYS A 172 -13.86 -13.17 3.09
CA LYS A 172 -12.65 -12.96 3.87
C LYS A 172 -11.65 -14.07 3.54
N GLU A 173 -10.59 -13.72 2.83
CA GLU A 173 -9.43 -14.58 2.66
C GLU A 173 -8.40 -14.15 3.71
N PHE A 174 -8.09 -15.05 4.65
CA PHE A 174 -7.01 -14.81 5.59
C PHE A 174 -5.71 -15.21 4.88
N ASP A 175 -4.74 -14.31 4.83
CA ASP A 175 -3.38 -14.64 4.45
C ASP A 175 -2.87 -15.75 5.38
N LYS A 176 -2.46 -16.89 4.79
CA LYS A 176 -1.81 -17.99 5.50
C LYS A 176 -0.31 -17.80 5.50
#